data_e3392664c1bc0203cfd889d93a991662
#
_entry.id   e3392664c1bc0203cfd889d93a991662
#
_cell.length_a   1.000
_cell.length_b   1.000
_cell.length_c   1.000
_cell.angle_alpha   90.00
_cell.angle_beta   90.00
_cell.angle_gamma   90.00
#
_symmetry.space_group_name_H-M   'P 1'
#
loop_
_entity.id
_entity.type
_entity.pdbx_description
1 polymer ?
#
loop_
_entity_poly.entity_id
_entity_poly.type
_entity_poly.pdbx_seq_one_letter_code
_entity_poly.pdbx_strand_id
1 'polypeptide(L)'
;LSYAAGGSAKVQMAQVSVSIGGRAYRLACNPGEEAHLEALAHSVDEKIGQMRASFGEIGDQRLVVMAALTIADELTEARKTAAAQTRRAEAALAAEGAARGDAEAAAEALDEMSARIASLAAAIVGGGKE
;
A
#
# COMPACT_ATOMS: atom_id res chain seq x y z
N LEU A 1 14.60 6.21 3.56
CA LEU A 1 15.88 6.94 3.73
C LEU A 1 15.73 7.93 4.89
N SER A 2 16.16 7.53 6.07
CA SER A 2 16.30 8.44 7.21
C SER A 2 17.54 9.30 7.01
N TYR A 3 17.34 10.53 6.61
CA TYR A 3 18.38 11.54 6.65
C TYR A 3 18.47 12.05 8.09
N ALA A 4 19.42 11.55 8.86
CA ALA A 4 19.70 12.09 10.19
C ALA A 4 20.46 13.40 10.04
N ALA A 5 19.74 14.51 9.99
CA ALA A 5 20.31 15.83 10.12
C ALA A 5 20.53 16.13 11.61
N GLY A 6 21.79 16.19 12.03
CA GLY A 6 22.20 16.91 13.22
C GLY A 6 21.93 16.23 14.56
N GLY A 7 22.89 15.56 15.02
CA GLY A 7 23.10 15.19 16.42
C GLY A 7 24.49 14.61 16.55
N SER A 8 25.29 15.15 17.43
CA SER A 8 26.65 14.74 17.67
C SER A 8 26.77 13.33 18.26
N ALA A 9 26.35 12.35 17.48
CA ALA A 9 26.77 10.98 17.68
C ALA A 9 27.71 10.66 16.53
N LYS A 10 28.88 10.14 16.84
CA LYS A 10 29.84 9.60 15.87
C LYS A 10 29.24 8.38 15.17
N VAL A 11 28.21 8.59 14.36
CA VAL A 11 27.71 7.57 13.45
C VAL A 11 28.68 7.58 12.28
N GLN A 12 29.41 6.48 12.11
CA GLN A 12 30.22 6.30 10.91
C GLN A 12 29.28 6.19 9.73
N MET A 13 29.12 7.31 8.98
CA MET A 13 28.36 7.31 7.76
C MET A 13 29.14 6.57 6.68
N ALA A 14 28.50 5.62 6.01
CA ALA A 14 28.99 5.03 4.80
C ALA A 14 28.90 6.02 3.64
N GLN A 15 29.72 5.84 2.62
CA GLN A 15 29.67 6.66 1.40
C GLN A 15 29.50 5.76 0.20
N VAL A 16 28.75 6.21 -0.77
CA VAL A 16 28.52 5.52 -2.03
C VAL A 16 28.69 6.51 -3.18
N SER A 17 29.31 6.05 -4.26
CA SER A 17 29.42 6.82 -5.50
C SER A 17 28.34 6.38 -6.47
N VAL A 18 27.56 7.32 -6.97
CA VAL A 18 26.48 7.09 -7.91
C VAL A 18 26.67 7.96 -9.15
N SER A 19 26.19 7.48 -10.29
CA SER A 19 26.18 8.26 -11.53
C SER A 19 24.74 8.66 -11.85
N ILE A 20 24.49 9.95 -11.95
CA ILE A 20 23.19 10.51 -12.26
C ILE A 20 23.35 11.58 -13.33
N GLY A 21 22.66 11.42 -14.45
CA GLY A 21 22.72 12.38 -15.55
C GLY A 21 24.11 12.55 -16.15
N GLY A 22 24.92 11.49 -16.14
CA GLY A 22 26.30 11.50 -16.64
C GLY A 22 27.31 12.11 -15.68
N ARG A 23 26.92 12.45 -14.45
CA ARG A 23 27.82 12.97 -13.41
C ARG A 23 27.93 11.99 -12.25
N ALA A 24 29.14 11.88 -11.69
CA ALA A 24 29.40 11.10 -10.50
C ALA A 24 29.15 11.96 -9.25
N TYR A 25 28.43 11.40 -8.30
CA TYR A 25 28.15 11.99 -6.99
C TYR A 25 28.59 11.05 -5.90
N ARG A 26 29.19 11.61 -4.86
CA ARG A 26 29.56 10.88 -3.66
C ARG A 26 28.58 11.25 -2.56
N LEU A 27 27.78 10.29 -2.12
CA LEU A 27 26.69 10.51 -1.18
C LEU A 27 26.98 9.75 0.12
N ALA A 28 26.63 10.38 1.23
CA ALA A 28 26.66 9.74 2.53
C ALA A 28 25.34 9.00 2.76
N CYS A 29 25.43 7.82 3.34
CA CYS A 29 24.26 7.00 3.71
C CYS A 29 24.54 6.26 5.02
N ASN A 30 23.48 5.70 5.61
CA ASN A 30 23.67 4.82 6.75
C ASN A 30 24.36 3.50 6.32
N PRO A 31 25.17 2.90 7.20
CA PRO A 31 25.76 1.59 6.90
C PRO A 31 24.68 0.56 6.55
N GLY A 32 24.88 -0.16 5.45
CA GLY A 32 23.92 -1.14 4.93
C GLY A 32 22.90 -0.60 3.93
N GLU A 33 22.81 0.72 3.72
CA GLU A 33 21.89 1.35 2.77
C GLU A 33 22.52 1.65 1.40
N GLU A 34 23.79 1.31 1.18
CA GLU A 34 24.54 1.64 -0.04
C GLU A 34 23.86 1.08 -1.30
N ALA A 35 23.50 -0.20 -1.28
CA ALA A 35 22.83 -0.84 -2.43
C ALA A 35 21.47 -0.24 -2.70
N HIS A 36 20.73 0.14 -1.67
CA HIS A 36 19.44 0.80 -1.81
C HIS A 36 19.60 2.19 -2.44
N LEU A 37 20.58 2.97 -2.01
CA LEU A 37 20.85 4.29 -2.57
C LEU A 37 21.32 4.20 -4.03
N GLU A 38 22.12 3.21 -4.37
CA GLU A 38 22.52 2.93 -5.76
C GLU A 38 21.29 2.62 -6.64
N ALA A 39 20.36 1.81 -6.16
CA ALA A 39 19.14 1.48 -6.87
C ALA A 39 18.25 2.73 -7.08
N LEU A 40 18.12 3.58 -6.07
CA LEU A 40 17.41 4.85 -6.18
C LEU A 40 18.06 5.79 -7.18
N ALA A 41 19.38 5.91 -7.14
CA ALA A 41 20.15 6.72 -8.09
C ALA A 41 19.97 6.24 -9.53
N HIS A 42 19.97 4.93 -9.73
CA HIS A 42 19.70 4.32 -11.04
C HIS A 42 18.30 4.68 -11.56
N SER A 43 17.30 4.63 -10.71
CA SER A 43 15.92 5.02 -11.06
C SER A 43 15.83 6.50 -11.49
N VAL A 44 16.53 7.37 -10.78
CA VAL A 44 16.60 8.80 -11.13
C VAL A 44 17.32 8.99 -12.48
N ASP A 45 18.43 8.29 -12.67
CA ASP A 45 19.20 8.36 -13.93
C ASP A 45 18.38 7.91 -15.13
N GLU A 46 17.63 6.82 -15.00
CA GLU A 46 16.69 6.37 -16.03
C GLU A 46 15.61 7.42 -16.34
N LYS A 47 15.07 8.05 -15.32
CA LYS A 47 14.06 9.09 -15.49
C LYS A 47 14.63 10.31 -16.23
N ILE A 48 15.84 10.71 -15.93
CA ILE A 48 16.55 11.79 -16.62
C ILE A 48 16.75 11.41 -18.10
N GLY A 49 17.14 10.16 -18.39
CA GLY A 49 17.26 9.66 -19.76
C GLY A 49 15.95 9.72 -20.53
N GLN A 50 14.83 9.38 -19.89
CA GLN A 50 13.49 9.50 -20.48
C GLN A 50 13.13 10.97 -20.78
N MET A 51 13.45 11.87 -19.87
CA MET A 51 13.20 13.31 -20.06
C MET A 51 14.06 13.86 -21.22
N ARG A 52 15.31 13.44 -21.30
CA ARG A 52 16.20 13.83 -22.41
C ARG A 52 15.68 13.31 -23.74
N ALA A 53 15.17 12.09 -23.81
CA ALA A 53 14.58 11.52 -25.01
C ALA A 53 13.31 12.27 -25.45
N SER A 54 12.50 12.72 -24.50
CA SER A 54 11.22 13.41 -24.77
C SER A 54 11.40 14.90 -25.09
N PHE A 55 12.29 15.59 -24.42
CA PHE A 55 12.44 17.05 -24.48
C PHE A 55 13.74 17.53 -25.09
N GLY A 56 14.69 16.63 -25.39
CA GLY A 56 16.00 16.96 -25.94
C GLY A 56 16.96 17.53 -24.90
N GLU A 57 18.05 18.12 -25.38
CA GLU A 57 19.09 18.70 -24.55
C GLU A 57 18.70 20.11 -24.05
N ILE A 58 17.84 20.15 -23.05
CA ILE A 58 17.33 21.41 -22.48
C ILE A 58 18.18 21.94 -21.31
N GLY A 59 19.29 21.30 -21.02
CA GLY A 59 20.18 21.59 -19.91
C GLY A 59 20.02 20.57 -18.78
N ASP A 60 21.15 20.19 -18.18
CA ASP A 60 21.18 19.12 -17.17
C ASP A 60 20.32 19.46 -15.95
N GLN A 61 20.37 20.68 -15.47
CA GLN A 61 19.57 21.09 -14.30
C GLN A 61 18.06 21.02 -14.58
N ARG A 62 17.62 21.45 -15.77
CA ARG A 62 16.19 21.36 -16.15
C ARG A 62 15.74 19.92 -16.26
N LEU A 63 16.58 19.06 -16.84
CA LEU A 63 16.28 17.63 -16.93
C LEU A 63 16.12 16.98 -15.54
N VAL A 64 16.99 17.33 -14.60
CA VAL A 64 16.90 16.85 -13.22
C VAL A 64 15.62 17.33 -12.56
N VAL A 65 15.27 18.60 -12.70
CA VAL A 65 14.03 19.16 -12.13
C VAL A 65 12.80 18.48 -12.73
N MET A 66 12.79 18.28 -14.04
CA MET A 66 11.67 17.58 -14.71
C MET A 66 11.56 16.12 -14.28
N ALA A 67 12.68 15.42 -14.15
CA ALA A 67 12.71 14.06 -13.62
C ALA A 67 12.18 14.00 -12.19
N ALA A 68 12.60 14.92 -11.34
CA ALA A 68 12.14 15.00 -9.96
C ALA A 68 10.63 15.24 -9.87
N LEU A 69 10.10 16.16 -10.66
CA LEU A 69 8.66 16.44 -10.72
C LEU A 69 7.86 15.23 -11.23
N THR A 70 8.37 14.55 -12.23
CA THR A 70 7.74 13.33 -12.76
C THR A 70 7.70 12.22 -11.71
N ILE A 71 8.79 11.99 -10.99
CA ILE A 71 8.84 11.02 -9.90
C ILE A 71 7.87 11.39 -8.78
N ALA A 72 7.80 12.66 -8.40
CA ALA A 72 6.86 13.14 -7.40
C ALA A 72 5.39 12.95 -7.83
N ASP A 73 5.09 13.19 -9.10
CA ASP A 73 3.76 12.95 -9.67
C ASP A 73 3.41 11.47 -9.67
N GLU A 74 4.30 10.60 -10.12
CA GLU A 74 4.14 9.15 -10.08
C GLU A 74 3.89 8.64 -8.66
N LEU A 75 4.62 9.17 -7.67
CA LEU A 75 4.42 8.84 -6.27
C LEU A 75 3.04 9.28 -5.78
N THR A 76 2.59 10.47 -6.15
CA THR A 76 1.26 10.98 -5.81
C THR A 76 0.16 10.07 -6.38
N GLU A 77 0.29 9.69 -7.64
CA GLU A 77 -0.65 8.77 -8.29
C GLU A 77 -0.63 7.37 -7.66
N ALA A 78 0.54 6.85 -7.34
CA ALA A 78 0.68 5.56 -6.64
C ALA A 78 0.02 5.59 -5.26
N ARG A 79 0.17 6.67 -4.51
CA ARG A 79 -0.49 6.86 -3.20
C ARG A 79 -2.01 6.92 -3.32
N LYS A 80 -2.54 7.61 -4.33
CA LYS A 80 -3.98 7.64 -4.61
C LYS A 80 -4.52 6.26 -4.94
N THR A 81 -3.82 5.51 -5.78
CA THR A 81 -4.20 4.14 -6.15
C THR A 81 -4.17 3.23 -4.93
N ALA A 82 -3.13 3.29 -4.10
CA ALA A 82 -3.02 2.50 -2.88
C ALA A 82 -4.16 2.83 -1.90
N ALA A 83 -4.49 4.11 -1.72
CA ALA A 83 -5.61 4.53 -0.88
C ALA A 83 -6.97 4.03 -1.41
N ALA A 84 -7.17 4.05 -2.72
CA ALA A 84 -8.39 3.51 -3.35
C ALA A 84 -8.50 1.98 -3.17
N GLN A 85 -7.40 1.25 -3.32
CA GLN A 85 -7.35 -0.19 -3.09
C GLN A 85 -7.63 -0.54 -1.63
N THR A 86 -7.08 0.21 -0.68
CA THR A 86 -7.34 0.03 0.75
C THR A 86 -8.82 0.23 1.06
N ARG A 87 -9.44 1.30 0.53
CA ARG A 87 -10.88 1.54 0.71
C ARG A 87 -11.75 0.43 0.12
N ARG A 88 -11.37 -0.10 -1.05
CA ARG A 88 -12.07 -1.24 -1.67
C ARG A 88 -11.95 -2.51 -0.84
N ALA A 89 -10.76 -2.79 -0.32
CA ALA A 89 -10.52 -3.94 0.55
C ALA A 89 -11.33 -3.82 1.85
N GLU A 90 -11.35 -2.66 2.48
CA GLU A 90 -12.15 -2.38 3.68
C GLU A 90 -13.65 -2.52 3.41
N ALA A 91 -14.12 -1.99 2.27
CA ALA A 91 -15.52 -2.11 1.86
C ALA A 91 -15.90 -3.57 1.58
N ALA A 92 -15.02 -4.34 0.95
CA ALA A 92 -15.24 -5.78 0.70
C ALA A 92 -15.31 -6.58 2.01
N LEU A 93 -14.42 -6.30 2.97
CA LEU A 93 -14.45 -6.92 4.30
C LEU A 93 -15.72 -6.55 5.08
N ALA A 94 -16.15 -5.30 5.01
CA ALA A 94 -17.40 -4.86 5.65
C ALA A 94 -18.63 -5.54 5.02
N ALA A 95 -18.66 -5.67 3.70
CA ALA A 95 -19.73 -6.36 2.99
C ALA A 95 -19.76 -7.86 3.32
N GLU A 96 -18.62 -8.50 3.41
CA GLU A 96 -18.49 -9.91 3.81
C GLU A 96 -18.95 -10.11 5.25
N GLY A 97 -18.57 -9.23 6.18
CA GLY A 97 -19.02 -9.25 7.56
C GLY A 97 -20.53 -9.06 7.70
N ALA A 98 -21.12 -8.14 6.94
CA ALA A 98 -22.55 -7.90 6.90
C ALA A 98 -23.32 -9.13 6.36
N ALA A 99 -22.83 -9.74 5.27
CA ALA A 99 -23.42 -10.95 4.70
C ALA A 99 -23.35 -12.14 5.68
N ARG A 100 -22.26 -12.27 6.42
CA ARG A 100 -22.08 -13.29 7.46
C ARG A 100 -23.04 -13.06 8.61
N GLY A 101 -23.22 -11.82 9.06
CA GLY A 101 -24.19 -11.44 10.09
C GLY A 101 -25.62 -11.75 9.69
N ASP A 102 -26.00 -11.45 8.44
CA ASP A 102 -27.31 -11.77 7.88
C ASP A 102 -27.55 -13.27 7.81
N ALA A 103 -26.53 -14.05 7.42
CA ALA A 103 -26.62 -15.51 7.37
C ALA A 103 -26.78 -16.11 8.78
N GLU A 104 -26.08 -15.60 9.78
CA GLU A 104 -26.21 -16.01 11.17
C GLU A 104 -27.58 -15.70 11.72
N ALA A 105 -28.13 -14.51 11.45
CA ALA A 105 -29.47 -14.11 11.86
C ALA A 105 -30.54 -15.00 11.21
N ALA A 106 -30.38 -15.33 9.94
CA ALA A 106 -31.28 -16.25 9.22
C ALA A 106 -31.22 -17.67 9.82
N ALA A 107 -30.03 -18.18 10.16
CA ALA A 107 -29.84 -19.47 10.80
C ALA A 107 -30.51 -19.52 12.18
N GLU A 108 -30.36 -18.48 13.00
CA GLU A 108 -31.03 -18.36 14.29
C GLU A 108 -32.55 -18.34 14.14
N ALA A 109 -33.07 -17.60 13.17
CA ALA A 109 -34.52 -17.55 12.89
C ALA A 109 -35.06 -18.94 12.48
N LEU A 110 -34.33 -19.69 11.67
CA LEU A 110 -34.68 -21.06 11.27
C LEU A 110 -34.69 -22.03 12.47
N ASP A 111 -33.68 -21.93 13.33
CA ASP A 111 -33.59 -22.75 14.55
C ASP A 111 -34.76 -22.46 15.49
N GLU A 112 -35.12 -21.21 15.67
CA GLU A 112 -36.26 -20.78 16.50
C GLU A 112 -37.59 -21.30 15.92
N MET A 113 -37.76 -21.20 14.61
CA MET A 113 -38.95 -21.75 13.93
C MET A 113 -39.02 -23.27 14.05
N SER A 114 -37.91 -23.95 13.90
CA SER A 114 -37.82 -25.40 14.07
C SER A 114 -38.19 -25.82 15.50
N ALA A 115 -37.73 -25.09 16.51
CA ALA A 115 -38.08 -25.33 17.91
C ALA A 115 -39.57 -25.13 18.18
N ARG A 116 -40.19 -24.10 17.60
CA ARG A 116 -41.63 -23.83 17.70
C ARG A 116 -42.46 -24.93 17.06
N ILE A 117 -42.06 -25.40 15.86
CA ILE A 117 -42.71 -26.50 15.18
C ILE A 117 -42.64 -27.78 16.00
N ALA A 118 -41.46 -28.12 16.53
CA ALA A 118 -41.28 -29.28 17.41
C ALA A 118 -42.15 -29.19 18.67
N SER A 119 -42.24 -28.04 19.29
CA SER A 119 -43.06 -27.75 20.45
C SER A 119 -44.55 -27.96 20.16
N LEU A 120 -45.04 -27.44 19.02
CA LEU A 120 -46.42 -27.60 18.58
C LEU A 120 -46.72 -29.05 18.22
N ALA A 121 -45.84 -29.77 17.56
CA ALA A 121 -46.03 -31.15 17.25
C ALA A 121 -46.13 -32.02 18.52
N ALA A 122 -45.30 -31.75 19.51
CA ALA A 122 -45.35 -32.44 20.82
C ALA A 122 -46.68 -32.14 21.55
N ALA A 123 -47.19 -30.93 21.49
CA ALA A 123 -48.45 -30.55 22.09
C ALA A 123 -49.65 -31.27 21.42
N ILE A 124 -49.62 -31.39 20.09
CA ILE A 124 -50.67 -32.09 19.33
C ILE A 124 -50.63 -33.59 19.65
N VAL A 125 -49.46 -34.22 19.68
CA VAL A 125 -49.32 -35.63 20.04
C VAL A 125 -49.73 -35.89 21.49
N GLY A 126 -49.35 -34.99 22.41
CA GLY A 126 -49.75 -35.07 23.82
C GLY A 126 -51.26 -34.89 24.06
N GLY A 127 -51.91 -34.05 23.22
CA GLY A 127 -53.36 -33.82 23.30
C GLY A 127 -54.23 -34.91 22.70
N GLY A 128 -53.66 -35.82 21.92
CA GLY A 128 -54.37 -36.94 21.31
C GLY A 128 -54.49 -38.22 22.16
N LYS A 129 -54.05 -38.16 23.40
CA LYS A 129 -54.04 -39.33 24.31
C LYS A 129 -55.17 -39.40 25.30
N GLU A 130 -56.19 -38.64 25.16
CA GLU A 130 -57.44 -38.77 25.95
C GLU A 130 -58.49 -39.56 25.17
#